data_a2d01d64a32294e8f0dcd7540309bad6
#
_entry.id   a2d01d64a32294e8f0dcd7540309bad6
#
_cell.length_a   1.000
_cell.length_b   1.000
_cell.length_c   1.000
_cell.angle_alpha   90.00
_cell.angle_beta   90.00
_cell.angle_gamma   90.00
#
_symmetry.space_group_name_H-M   'P 1'
#
loop_
_entity.id
_entity.type
_entity.pdbx_description
1 polymer ?
#
loop_
_entity_poly.entity_id
_entity_poly.type
_entity_poly.pdbx_seq_one_letter_code
_entity_poly.pdbx_strand_id
1 'polypeptide(L)'
;MKRLLASCFLIGAICFAAWTANRTIAIAAGDAAALQADSDLQQALRKKDAKAVGARLDKEFTWTDEAGQTRKSAQLLKESAAGRPDGNTEYMDLKARDYGQLAIVTGVGKRTAGGDTFFARIWVKRPGGWLLLTHQDTAIIAKNSSSQPAPAAGNGAAAASDCENPCRGVPYTAKTVEQREVLKAYQAVETAVTSHDAKTWAYHVADEFVGIGRQYTGTPDTKAGRVGQIGIVANRVILPKMLWGEAFVFGDAAILIADHKPESEPAYRVIRVWVNRDGRWQLFHRQETTIQGPSPAHDKQN
;
A
#
# COMPACT_ATOMS: atom_id res chain seq x y z
N MET A 1 20.47 88.23 11.70
CA MET A 1 21.17 87.00 11.23
C MET A 1 20.99 85.93 12.30
N LYS A 2 19.98 85.11 12.24
CA LYS A 2 19.81 83.90 13.06
C LYS A 2 19.06 82.87 12.23
N ARG A 3 19.73 81.76 11.84
CA ARG A 3 19.18 80.67 11.08
C ARG A 3 18.49 79.69 12.02
N LEU A 4 17.19 79.44 11.83
CA LEU A 4 16.43 78.40 12.46
C LEU A 4 16.69 77.11 11.68
N LEU A 5 17.11 76.03 12.39
CA LEU A 5 17.17 74.68 11.92
C LEU A 5 15.88 73.95 12.36
N ALA A 6 15.07 73.56 11.40
CA ALA A 6 13.90 72.75 11.64
C ALA A 6 14.29 71.24 11.52
N SER A 7 14.17 70.48 12.58
CA SER A 7 14.34 69.03 12.62
C SER A 7 13.03 68.37 12.26
N CYS A 8 12.98 67.67 11.12
CA CYS A 8 11.90 66.78 10.76
C CYS A 8 12.13 65.40 11.37
N PHE A 9 11.28 65.01 12.30
CA PHE A 9 11.16 63.62 12.78
C PHE A 9 10.32 62.82 11.80
N LEU A 10 10.93 61.90 11.03
CA LEU A 10 10.25 60.90 10.24
C LEU A 10 9.95 59.68 11.14
N ILE A 11 8.69 59.48 11.47
CA ILE A 11 8.20 58.26 12.11
C ILE A 11 7.96 57.23 11.02
N GLY A 12 8.88 56.26 10.89
CA GLY A 12 8.72 55.12 10.02
C GLY A 12 7.80 54.08 10.63
N ALA A 13 6.57 53.98 10.16
CA ALA A 13 5.67 52.87 10.46
C ALA A 13 6.15 51.59 9.75
N ILE A 14 6.74 50.67 10.47
CA ILE A 14 7.07 49.34 9.97
C ILE A 14 5.78 48.51 9.99
N CYS A 15 5.14 48.36 8.83
CA CYS A 15 4.06 47.38 8.63
C CYS A 15 4.67 45.97 8.55
N PHE A 16 4.62 45.23 9.63
CA PHE A 16 4.82 43.80 9.62
C PHE A 16 3.62 43.13 8.92
N ALA A 17 3.70 42.92 7.61
CA ALA A 17 2.80 42.03 6.90
C ALA A 17 3.17 40.60 7.30
N ALA A 18 2.41 40.01 8.21
CA ALA A 18 2.45 38.57 8.52
C ALA A 18 1.99 37.81 7.28
N TRP A 19 2.94 37.34 6.48
CA TRP A 19 2.70 36.46 5.36
C TRP A 19 2.44 35.06 5.92
N THR A 20 1.18 34.75 6.23
CA THR A 20 0.73 33.39 6.45
C THR A 20 0.77 32.67 5.11
N ALA A 21 1.89 32.03 4.81
CA ALA A 21 2.01 31.15 3.68
C ALA A 21 1.06 29.97 3.91
N ASN A 22 -0.14 30.06 3.38
CA ASN A 22 -1.05 28.93 3.21
C ASN A 22 -0.35 27.98 2.21
N ARG A 23 0.42 27.00 2.72
CA ARG A 23 0.96 25.91 1.91
C ARG A 23 -0.21 25.03 1.45
N THR A 24 -0.91 25.46 0.44
CA THR A 24 -1.72 24.57 -0.37
C THR A 24 -0.73 23.60 -1.00
N ILE A 25 -0.71 22.36 -0.52
CA ILE A 25 0.06 21.29 -1.15
C ILE A 25 -0.59 21.13 -2.52
N ALA A 26 0.07 21.61 -3.58
CA ALA A 26 -0.40 21.40 -4.94
C ALA A 26 -0.39 19.89 -5.20
N ILE A 27 -1.58 19.31 -5.37
CA ILE A 27 -1.72 17.91 -5.79
C ILE A 27 -1.13 17.83 -7.20
N ALA A 28 -0.19 16.89 -7.41
CA ALA A 28 0.37 16.67 -8.74
C ALA A 28 -0.75 16.30 -9.73
N ALA A 29 -0.64 16.72 -10.99
CA ALA A 29 -1.70 16.50 -11.98
C ALA A 29 -2.05 15.00 -12.14
N GLY A 30 -1.05 14.11 -12.04
CA GLY A 30 -1.25 12.67 -12.09
C GLY A 30 -2.02 12.13 -10.88
N ASP A 31 -1.68 12.60 -9.68
CA ASP A 31 -2.39 12.26 -8.44
C ASP A 31 -3.87 12.68 -8.53
N ALA A 32 -4.15 13.88 -9.08
CA ALA A 32 -5.51 14.39 -9.29
C ALA A 32 -6.32 13.51 -10.26
N ALA A 33 -5.70 13.03 -11.34
CA ALA A 33 -6.36 12.15 -12.31
C ALA A 33 -6.71 10.77 -11.70
N ALA A 34 -5.84 10.21 -10.86
CA ALA A 34 -6.10 8.97 -10.15
C ALA A 34 -7.23 9.15 -9.11
N LEU A 35 -7.24 10.26 -8.36
CA LEU A 35 -8.32 10.60 -7.43
C LEU A 35 -9.66 10.80 -8.14
N GLN A 36 -9.65 11.40 -9.34
CA GLN A 36 -10.87 11.54 -10.12
C GLN A 36 -11.42 10.20 -10.57
N ALA A 37 -10.55 9.29 -11.07
CA ALA A 37 -10.96 7.94 -11.45
C ALA A 37 -11.54 7.16 -10.24
N ASP A 38 -10.95 7.35 -9.07
CA ASP A 38 -11.43 6.76 -7.80
C ASP A 38 -12.81 7.33 -7.42
N SER A 39 -13.00 8.63 -7.50
CA SER A 39 -14.26 9.30 -7.24
C SER A 39 -15.36 8.83 -8.19
N ASP A 40 -15.05 8.69 -9.49
CA ASP A 40 -15.99 8.20 -10.50
C ASP A 40 -16.44 6.77 -10.19
N LEU A 41 -15.51 5.88 -9.81
CA LEU A 41 -15.84 4.51 -9.39
C LEU A 41 -16.74 4.52 -8.17
N GLN A 42 -16.41 5.31 -7.13
CA GLN A 42 -17.23 5.40 -5.93
C GLN A 42 -18.65 5.92 -6.24
N GLN A 43 -18.78 6.87 -7.15
CA GLN A 43 -20.07 7.37 -7.60
C GLN A 43 -20.86 6.27 -8.33
N ALA A 44 -20.22 5.51 -9.21
CA ALA A 44 -20.86 4.40 -9.92
C ALA A 44 -21.35 3.29 -8.97
N LEU A 45 -20.54 2.94 -7.95
CA LEU A 45 -20.91 1.98 -6.91
C LEU A 45 -22.13 2.45 -6.11
N ARG A 46 -22.14 3.73 -5.66
CA ARG A 46 -23.30 4.31 -4.95
C ARG A 46 -24.57 4.34 -5.80
N LYS A 47 -24.44 4.59 -7.09
CA LYS A 47 -25.57 4.59 -8.04
C LYS A 47 -25.99 3.17 -8.47
N LYS A 48 -25.27 2.13 -8.06
CA LYS A 48 -25.49 0.74 -8.47
C LYS A 48 -25.40 0.56 -9.99
N ASP A 49 -24.61 1.41 -10.65
CA ASP A 49 -24.40 1.38 -12.10
C ASP A 49 -23.31 0.38 -12.46
N ALA A 50 -23.70 -0.90 -12.60
CA ALA A 50 -22.77 -1.98 -12.90
C ALA A 50 -22.01 -1.75 -14.23
N LYS A 51 -22.61 -1.05 -15.21
CA LYS A 51 -21.94 -0.73 -16.47
C LYS A 51 -20.82 0.28 -16.25
N ALA A 52 -21.09 1.36 -15.50
CA ALA A 52 -20.06 2.36 -15.18
C ALA A 52 -18.98 1.79 -14.27
N VAL A 53 -19.33 0.93 -13.30
CA VAL A 53 -18.35 0.18 -12.49
C VAL A 53 -17.46 -0.67 -13.39
N GLY A 54 -18.04 -1.50 -14.27
CA GLY A 54 -17.29 -2.39 -15.17
C GLY A 54 -16.33 -1.64 -16.09
N ALA A 55 -16.71 -0.43 -16.54
CA ALA A 55 -15.86 0.43 -17.37
C ALA A 55 -14.60 0.96 -16.63
N ARG A 56 -14.55 0.85 -15.31
CA ARG A 56 -13.42 1.26 -14.46
C ARG A 56 -12.57 0.09 -13.96
N LEU A 57 -12.90 -1.15 -14.29
CA LEU A 57 -12.13 -2.32 -13.86
C LEU A 57 -11.15 -2.77 -14.93
N ASP A 58 -9.91 -3.08 -14.52
CA ASP A 58 -8.94 -3.75 -15.39
C ASP A 58 -9.37 -5.22 -15.61
N LYS A 59 -8.89 -5.82 -16.68
CA LYS A 59 -9.18 -7.25 -17.01
C LYS A 59 -8.66 -8.21 -15.93
N GLU A 60 -7.60 -7.84 -15.23
CA GLU A 60 -6.98 -8.61 -14.13
C GLU A 60 -7.49 -8.17 -12.74
N PHE A 61 -8.59 -7.44 -12.72
CA PHE A 61 -9.12 -6.85 -11.48
C PHE A 61 -9.38 -7.88 -10.39
N THR A 62 -9.01 -7.48 -9.15
CA THR A 62 -9.36 -8.16 -7.90
C THR A 62 -9.79 -7.17 -6.82
N TRP A 63 -10.73 -7.58 -5.97
CA TRP A 63 -11.14 -6.85 -4.77
C TRP A 63 -11.03 -7.76 -3.55
N THR A 64 -10.16 -7.45 -2.62
CA THR A 64 -9.98 -8.17 -1.37
C THR A 64 -10.54 -7.34 -0.21
N ASP A 65 -11.55 -7.85 0.47
CA ASP A 65 -12.12 -7.21 1.66
C ASP A 65 -11.30 -7.46 2.93
N GLU A 66 -11.70 -6.87 4.05
CA GLU A 66 -10.99 -6.99 5.35
C GLU A 66 -11.00 -8.41 5.95
N ALA A 67 -11.89 -9.27 5.46
CA ALA A 67 -11.89 -10.70 5.80
C ALA A 67 -10.97 -11.52 4.88
N GLY A 68 -10.28 -10.86 3.92
CA GLY A 68 -9.41 -11.50 2.95
C GLY A 68 -10.17 -12.22 1.82
N GLN A 69 -11.48 -12.02 1.71
CA GLN A 69 -12.26 -12.60 0.63
C GLN A 69 -12.03 -11.80 -0.67
N THR A 70 -11.64 -12.50 -1.71
CA THR A 70 -11.31 -11.85 -2.99
C THR A 70 -12.38 -12.09 -4.03
N ARG A 71 -12.83 -11.00 -4.65
CA ARG A 71 -13.80 -10.96 -5.74
C ARG A 71 -13.12 -10.57 -7.03
N LYS A 72 -13.51 -11.23 -8.12
CA LYS A 72 -13.18 -10.84 -9.50
C LYS A 72 -14.29 -9.95 -10.09
N SER A 73 -14.05 -9.34 -11.25
CA SER A 73 -14.97 -8.40 -11.90
C SER A 73 -16.42 -8.89 -11.98
N ALA A 74 -16.64 -10.12 -12.43
CA ALA A 74 -18.01 -10.65 -12.59
C ALA A 74 -18.79 -10.70 -11.26
N GLN A 75 -18.13 -11.10 -10.17
CA GLN A 75 -18.74 -11.12 -8.84
C GLN A 75 -19.01 -9.71 -8.32
N LEU A 76 -18.04 -8.80 -8.45
CA LEU A 76 -18.22 -7.39 -8.03
C LEU A 76 -19.40 -6.75 -8.78
N LEU A 77 -19.52 -6.95 -10.10
CA LEU A 77 -20.60 -6.37 -10.89
C LEU A 77 -21.96 -6.90 -10.46
N LYS A 78 -22.07 -8.21 -10.18
CA LYS A 78 -23.31 -8.81 -9.66
C LYS A 78 -23.68 -8.23 -8.30
N GLU A 79 -22.74 -8.10 -7.38
CA GLU A 79 -22.94 -7.54 -6.04
C GLU A 79 -23.25 -6.06 -6.09
N SER A 80 -22.60 -5.28 -6.96
CA SER A 80 -22.85 -3.85 -7.17
C SER A 80 -24.27 -3.60 -7.66
N ALA A 81 -24.77 -4.36 -8.62
CA ALA A 81 -26.14 -4.27 -9.10
C ALA A 81 -27.16 -4.58 -7.98
N ALA A 82 -26.81 -5.47 -7.04
CA ALA A 82 -27.62 -5.80 -5.87
C ALA A 82 -27.48 -4.78 -4.71
N GLY A 83 -26.65 -3.76 -4.86
CA GLY A 83 -26.36 -2.78 -3.81
C GLY A 83 -25.34 -3.22 -2.78
N ARG A 84 -24.51 -4.19 -3.10
CA ARG A 84 -23.30 -4.64 -2.40
C ARG A 84 -22.13 -4.53 -3.37
N PRO A 85 -20.87 -4.47 -2.93
CA PRO A 85 -20.34 -4.18 -1.61
C PRO A 85 -20.22 -2.66 -1.40
N ASP A 86 -20.12 -2.20 -0.17
CA ASP A 86 -19.65 -0.88 0.25
C ASP A 86 -20.42 0.39 -0.17
N GLY A 87 -21.65 0.26 -0.69
CA GLY A 87 -22.47 1.44 -1.01
C GLY A 87 -22.66 2.43 0.16
N ASN A 88 -22.39 2.00 1.39
CA ASN A 88 -22.48 2.78 2.62
C ASN A 88 -21.13 3.07 3.27
N THR A 89 -19.99 2.74 2.63
CA THR A 89 -18.68 3.10 3.14
C THR A 89 -18.34 4.54 2.78
N GLU A 90 -18.06 5.37 3.78
CA GLU A 90 -17.51 6.70 3.59
C GLU A 90 -15.98 6.59 3.53
N TYR A 91 -15.39 7.10 2.45
CA TYR A 91 -13.94 7.11 2.27
C TYR A 91 -13.37 8.49 2.61
N MET A 92 -12.38 8.51 3.51
CA MET A 92 -11.74 9.73 4.00
C MET A 92 -10.22 9.61 3.99
N ASP A 93 -9.53 10.73 4.23
CA ASP A 93 -8.06 10.82 4.28
C ASP A 93 -7.40 10.31 2.99
N LEU A 94 -8.05 10.57 1.85
CA LEU A 94 -7.59 10.10 0.55
C LEU A 94 -6.24 10.69 0.20
N LYS A 95 -5.31 9.83 -0.17
CA LYS A 95 -3.99 10.19 -0.68
C LYS A 95 -3.76 9.42 -1.97
N ALA A 96 -3.30 10.12 -3.01
CA ALA A 96 -2.87 9.50 -4.26
C ALA A 96 -1.37 9.71 -4.45
N ARG A 97 -0.75 8.77 -5.17
CA ARG A 97 0.59 8.91 -5.73
C ARG A 97 0.61 8.27 -7.11
N ASP A 98 1.01 9.06 -8.09
CA ASP A 98 1.15 8.63 -9.48
C ASP A 98 2.62 8.32 -9.80
N TYR A 99 2.85 7.15 -10.37
CA TYR A 99 4.15 6.67 -10.86
C TYR A 99 4.09 6.42 -12.38
N GLY A 100 3.39 7.28 -13.11
CA GLY A 100 3.29 7.26 -14.56
C GLY A 100 2.22 6.32 -15.11
N GLN A 101 2.45 5.02 -15.12
CA GLN A 101 1.47 4.03 -15.60
C GLN A 101 0.75 3.27 -14.46
N LEU A 102 1.16 3.49 -13.22
CA LEU A 102 0.53 2.96 -12.02
C LEU A 102 0.32 4.10 -11.03
N ALA A 103 -0.85 4.16 -10.41
CA ALA A 103 -1.11 5.04 -9.28
C ALA A 103 -1.69 4.24 -8.11
N ILE A 104 -1.40 4.69 -6.89
CA ILE A 104 -2.01 4.17 -5.68
C ILE A 104 -2.90 5.24 -5.05
N VAL A 105 -4.13 4.87 -4.69
CA VAL A 105 -5.01 5.68 -3.84
C VAL A 105 -5.21 4.94 -2.53
N THR A 106 -4.91 5.59 -1.43
CA THR A 106 -5.06 5.05 -0.07
C THR A 106 -5.94 5.93 0.78
N GLY A 107 -6.52 5.39 1.82
CA GLY A 107 -7.33 6.13 2.77
C GLY A 107 -7.96 5.24 3.82
N VAL A 108 -8.95 5.79 4.52
CA VAL A 108 -9.74 5.10 5.53
C VAL A 108 -11.16 4.93 5.04
N GLY A 109 -11.67 3.71 5.09
CA GLY A 109 -13.09 3.40 4.88
C GLY A 109 -13.81 3.36 6.21
N LYS A 110 -14.76 4.28 6.40
CA LYS A 110 -15.67 4.32 7.55
C LYS A 110 -16.94 3.54 7.21
N ARG A 111 -17.26 2.54 8.01
CA ARG A 111 -18.44 1.70 7.83
C ARG A 111 -19.43 1.91 8.93
N THR A 112 -20.71 1.81 8.61
CA THR A 112 -21.80 1.84 9.61
C THR A 112 -21.86 0.56 10.44
N ALA A 113 -21.30 -0.55 9.92
CA ALA A 113 -21.15 -1.83 10.62
C ALA A 113 -19.83 -2.49 10.21
N GLY A 114 -19.19 -3.23 11.12
CA GLY A 114 -17.99 -4.02 10.82
C GLY A 114 -16.65 -3.34 11.09
N GLY A 115 -16.63 -2.10 11.56
CA GLY A 115 -15.39 -1.38 11.89
C GLY A 115 -14.72 -0.72 10.68
N ASP A 116 -13.77 0.16 10.98
CA ASP A 116 -13.04 0.92 9.97
C ASP A 116 -11.99 0.06 9.27
N THR A 117 -11.67 0.42 8.02
CA THR A 117 -10.60 -0.21 7.26
C THR A 117 -9.59 0.82 6.76
N PHE A 118 -8.34 0.41 6.63
CA PHE A 118 -7.41 1.07 5.74
C PHE A 118 -7.50 0.39 4.39
N PHE A 119 -7.59 1.17 3.31
CA PHE A 119 -7.64 0.61 1.98
C PHE A 119 -6.50 1.10 1.09
N ALA A 120 -6.13 0.27 0.12
CA ALA A 120 -5.33 0.68 -1.02
C ALA A 120 -6.02 0.24 -2.31
N ARG A 121 -6.07 1.14 -3.30
CA ARG A 121 -6.54 0.90 -4.66
C ARG A 121 -5.41 1.18 -5.62
N ILE A 122 -5.07 0.18 -6.41
CA ILE A 122 -4.03 0.28 -7.43
C ILE A 122 -4.69 0.51 -8.77
N TRP A 123 -4.43 1.66 -9.33
CA TRP A 123 -4.91 2.10 -10.62
C TRP A 123 -3.83 1.93 -11.67
N VAL A 124 -4.18 1.45 -12.85
CA VAL A 124 -3.25 1.29 -13.97
C VAL A 124 -3.75 2.05 -15.18
N LYS A 125 -2.82 2.71 -15.87
CA LYS A 125 -3.13 3.51 -17.04
C LYS A 125 -3.23 2.61 -18.26
N ARG A 126 -4.37 2.68 -18.94
CA ARG A 126 -4.64 1.99 -20.20
C ARG A 126 -5.01 3.00 -21.28
N PRO A 127 -5.11 2.64 -22.57
CA PRO A 127 -5.49 3.56 -23.63
C PRO A 127 -6.79 4.32 -23.36
N GLY A 128 -7.73 3.72 -22.62
CA GLY A 128 -9.02 4.33 -22.22
C GLY A 128 -9.00 5.14 -20.91
N GLY A 129 -7.83 5.31 -20.27
CA GLY A 129 -7.70 6.03 -18.99
C GLY A 129 -7.28 5.12 -17.82
N TRP A 130 -7.55 5.57 -16.60
CA TRP A 130 -7.24 4.82 -15.39
C TRP A 130 -8.27 3.71 -15.14
N LEU A 131 -7.78 2.48 -14.96
CA LEU A 131 -8.57 1.30 -14.59
C LEU A 131 -8.07 0.73 -13.26
N LEU A 132 -8.99 0.29 -12.42
CA LEU A 132 -8.66 -0.33 -11.13
C LEU A 132 -8.15 -1.75 -11.35
N LEU A 133 -6.91 -2.02 -10.97
CA LEU A 133 -6.29 -3.34 -11.02
C LEU A 133 -6.60 -4.15 -9.75
N THR A 134 -6.43 -3.53 -8.57
CA THR A 134 -6.77 -4.21 -7.32
C THR A 134 -7.20 -3.23 -6.24
N HIS A 135 -8.12 -3.68 -5.40
CA HIS A 135 -8.50 -3.07 -4.14
C HIS A 135 -8.19 -4.05 -3.01
N GLN A 136 -7.64 -3.56 -1.92
CA GLN A 136 -7.42 -4.34 -0.71
C GLN A 136 -7.78 -3.52 0.52
N ASP A 137 -8.64 -4.09 1.38
CA ASP A 137 -8.98 -3.57 2.69
C ASP A 137 -8.18 -4.31 3.78
N THR A 138 -7.78 -3.59 4.82
CA THR A 138 -7.21 -4.13 6.05
C THR A 138 -7.96 -3.53 7.23
N ALA A 139 -8.47 -4.36 8.13
CA ALA A 139 -9.20 -3.90 9.30
C ALA A 139 -8.32 -3.01 10.20
N ILE A 140 -8.90 -1.90 10.67
CA ILE A 140 -8.27 -1.07 11.70
C ILE A 140 -8.75 -1.59 13.05
N ILE A 141 -7.84 -2.19 13.82
CA ILE A 141 -8.14 -2.74 15.14
C ILE A 141 -7.94 -1.69 16.25
N ALA A 142 -8.77 -1.71 17.27
CA ALA A 142 -8.61 -0.81 18.40
C ALA A 142 -7.29 -1.11 19.14
N LYS A 143 -6.58 -0.09 19.57
CA LYS A 143 -5.28 -0.23 20.28
C LYS A 143 -5.36 -1.12 21.52
N ASN A 144 -6.54 -1.26 22.13
CA ASN A 144 -6.76 -2.05 23.35
C ASN A 144 -7.19 -3.50 23.07
N SER A 145 -7.36 -3.89 21.81
CA SER A 145 -7.77 -5.25 21.42
C SER A 145 -6.59 -6.16 21.10
N SER A 146 -5.35 -5.75 21.40
CA SER A 146 -4.15 -6.56 21.20
C SER A 146 -4.06 -7.67 22.27
N SER A 147 -4.92 -8.68 22.15
CA SER A 147 -4.81 -9.93 22.90
C SER A 147 -4.00 -10.99 22.13
N GLN A 148 -3.23 -10.62 21.15
CA GLN A 148 -2.32 -11.57 20.52
C GLN A 148 -0.92 -11.38 21.10
N PRO A 149 -0.35 -12.40 21.75
CA PRO A 149 1.03 -12.36 22.22
C PRO A 149 1.92 -12.01 21.03
N ALA A 150 2.90 -11.12 21.25
CA ALA A 150 4.01 -10.97 20.32
C ALA A 150 4.52 -12.38 19.97
N PRO A 151 4.88 -12.67 18.70
CA PRO A 151 5.40 -13.98 18.34
C PRO A 151 6.51 -14.33 19.32
N ALA A 152 6.36 -15.47 19.98
CA ALA A 152 7.30 -15.91 21.00
C ALA A 152 8.70 -15.85 20.41
N ALA A 153 9.59 -15.08 21.05
CA ALA A 153 11.00 -15.06 20.72
C ALA A 153 11.50 -16.50 20.86
N GLY A 154 11.69 -17.18 19.73
CA GLY A 154 12.22 -18.53 19.72
C GLY A 154 13.64 -18.46 20.27
N ASN A 155 13.88 -19.08 21.44
CA ASN A 155 15.20 -19.23 22.02
C ASN A 155 16.05 -20.15 21.13
N GLY A 156 16.69 -19.60 20.14
CA GLY A 156 17.57 -20.35 19.25
C GLY A 156 18.15 -19.44 18.19
N ALA A 157 19.46 -19.22 18.24
CA ALA A 157 20.20 -18.66 17.10
C ALA A 157 20.14 -19.66 15.94
N ALA A 158 19.13 -19.54 15.07
CA ALA A 158 19.14 -20.22 13.80
C ALA A 158 19.92 -19.37 12.82
N ALA A 159 20.89 -19.98 12.18
CA ALA A 159 21.65 -19.36 11.12
C ALA A 159 20.70 -18.78 10.05
N ALA A 160 21.01 -17.59 9.54
CA ALA A 160 20.29 -16.87 8.48
C ALA A 160 20.14 -17.67 7.16
N SER A 161 20.54 -18.93 7.14
CA SER A 161 20.74 -19.75 5.94
C SER A 161 19.52 -20.53 5.46
N ASP A 162 18.43 -20.64 6.25
CA ASP A 162 17.38 -21.63 5.96
C ASP A 162 16.10 -21.08 5.33
N CYS A 163 16.06 -19.80 4.96
CA CYS A 163 14.92 -19.24 4.25
C CYS A 163 14.97 -19.64 2.77
N GLU A 164 14.31 -20.76 2.41
CA GLU A 164 14.15 -21.15 1.01
C GLU A 164 13.01 -20.37 0.36
N ASN A 165 11.81 -20.44 0.88
CA ASN A 165 10.65 -19.69 0.44
C ASN A 165 10.28 -18.65 1.53
N PRO A 166 10.26 -17.34 1.23
CA PRO A 166 10.36 -16.74 -0.12
C PRO A 166 11.78 -16.27 -0.56
N CYS A 167 12.82 -16.47 0.24
CA CYS A 167 14.14 -15.84 0.00
C CYS A 167 14.84 -16.31 -1.26
N ARG A 168 14.77 -17.59 -1.62
CA ARG A 168 15.44 -18.19 -2.77
C ARG A 168 14.47 -18.66 -3.85
N GLY A 169 13.30 -19.13 -3.46
CA GLY A 169 12.27 -19.63 -4.36
C GLY A 169 10.90 -19.09 -4.03
N VAL A 170 10.09 -18.86 -5.05
CA VAL A 170 8.69 -18.44 -4.92
C VAL A 170 7.83 -19.27 -5.87
N PRO A 171 6.57 -19.59 -5.55
CA PRO A 171 5.66 -20.33 -6.43
C PRO A 171 5.09 -19.43 -7.54
N TYR A 172 5.97 -18.73 -8.24
CA TYR A 172 5.66 -17.82 -9.34
C TYR A 172 6.79 -17.81 -10.34
N THR A 173 6.47 -18.01 -11.61
CA THR A 173 7.45 -17.92 -12.71
C THR A 173 7.29 -16.57 -13.42
N ALA A 174 8.31 -15.74 -13.34
CA ALA A 174 8.33 -14.45 -14.02
C ALA A 174 8.37 -14.63 -15.54
N LYS A 175 7.48 -13.93 -16.25
CA LYS A 175 7.32 -14.00 -17.70
C LYS A 175 8.19 -12.98 -18.45
N THR A 176 8.59 -11.90 -17.79
CA THR A 176 9.41 -10.83 -18.38
C THR A 176 10.68 -10.58 -17.58
N VAL A 177 11.61 -9.81 -18.14
CA VAL A 177 12.85 -9.41 -17.45
C VAL A 177 12.51 -8.54 -16.25
N GLU A 178 11.62 -7.59 -16.41
CA GLU A 178 11.20 -6.63 -15.38
C GLU A 178 10.55 -7.36 -14.19
N GLN A 179 9.69 -8.35 -14.46
CA GLN A 179 9.12 -9.20 -13.40
C GLN A 179 10.19 -9.96 -12.63
N ARG A 180 11.24 -10.46 -13.31
CA ARG A 180 12.38 -11.11 -12.63
C ARG A 180 13.14 -10.15 -11.74
N GLU A 181 13.34 -8.91 -12.18
CA GLU A 181 14.05 -7.90 -11.37
C GLU A 181 13.22 -7.48 -10.14
N VAL A 182 11.90 -7.33 -10.26
CA VAL A 182 11.01 -7.10 -9.12
C VAL A 182 11.07 -8.26 -8.13
N LEU A 183 11.05 -9.52 -8.61
CA LEU A 183 11.18 -10.70 -7.74
C LEU A 183 12.54 -10.76 -7.04
N LYS A 184 13.63 -10.41 -7.72
CA LYS A 184 14.97 -10.33 -7.10
C LYS A 184 15.00 -9.27 -5.98
N ALA A 185 14.42 -8.09 -6.24
CA ALA A 185 14.32 -7.04 -5.22
C ALA A 185 13.47 -7.50 -4.02
N TYR A 186 12.36 -8.18 -4.28
CA TYR A 186 11.52 -8.79 -3.24
C TYR A 186 12.32 -9.81 -2.41
N GLN A 187 13.00 -10.75 -3.04
CA GLN A 187 13.80 -11.75 -2.37
C GLN A 187 14.96 -11.14 -1.56
N ALA A 188 15.57 -10.06 -2.07
CA ALA A 188 16.60 -9.31 -1.33
C ALA A 188 16.03 -8.67 -0.05
N VAL A 189 14.84 -8.08 -0.13
CA VAL A 189 14.14 -7.52 1.05
C VAL A 189 13.84 -8.60 2.08
N GLU A 190 13.29 -9.75 1.67
CA GLU A 190 12.95 -10.83 2.58
C GLU A 190 14.21 -11.48 3.20
N THR A 191 15.27 -11.68 2.39
CA THR A 191 16.56 -12.16 2.89
C THR A 191 17.17 -11.19 3.90
N ALA A 192 17.12 -9.90 3.63
CA ALA A 192 17.64 -8.88 4.55
C ALA A 192 16.90 -8.87 5.91
N VAL A 193 15.60 -9.18 5.91
CA VAL A 193 14.83 -9.34 7.16
C VAL A 193 15.32 -10.52 7.97
N THR A 194 15.54 -11.69 7.34
CA THR A 194 15.99 -12.91 8.04
C THR A 194 17.44 -12.84 8.50
N SER A 195 18.30 -12.10 7.77
CA SER A 195 19.71 -11.90 8.12
C SER A 195 19.96 -10.68 9.01
N HIS A 196 18.92 -9.97 9.43
CA HIS A 196 19.04 -8.71 10.19
C HIS A 196 19.89 -7.62 9.48
N ASP A 197 19.93 -7.67 8.16
CA ASP A 197 20.65 -6.68 7.35
C ASP A 197 19.79 -5.46 7.06
N ALA A 198 19.68 -4.59 8.04
CA ALA A 198 18.91 -3.34 7.93
C ALA A 198 19.40 -2.43 6.80
N LYS A 199 20.69 -2.50 6.43
CA LYS A 199 21.29 -1.70 5.35
C LYS A 199 20.80 -2.16 3.98
N THR A 200 20.87 -3.45 3.69
CA THR A 200 20.35 -4.03 2.45
C THR A 200 18.83 -3.84 2.36
N TRP A 201 18.11 -4.03 3.45
CA TRP A 201 16.68 -3.75 3.48
C TRP A 201 16.39 -2.29 3.11
N ALA A 202 17.06 -1.33 3.75
CA ALA A 202 16.89 0.10 3.50
C ALA A 202 17.26 0.50 2.06
N TYR A 203 18.20 -0.20 1.42
CA TYR A 203 18.57 0.03 0.03
C TYR A 203 17.44 -0.30 -0.94
N HIS A 204 16.68 -1.36 -0.67
CA HIS A 204 15.55 -1.81 -1.51
C HIS A 204 14.20 -1.23 -1.10
N VAL A 205 14.15 -0.27 -0.17
CA VAL A 205 12.91 0.35 0.31
C VAL A 205 12.97 1.86 0.12
N ALA A 206 11.91 2.42 -0.44
CA ALA A 206 11.80 3.86 -0.68
C ALA A 206 11.70 4.66 0.62
N ASP A 207 12.12 5.91 0.62
CA ASP A 207 12.07 6.75 1.82
C ASP A 207 10.63 7.06 2.26
N GLU A 208 9.71 7.13 1.30
CA GLU A 208 8.29 7.31 1.51
C GLU A 208 7.51 6.02 1.84
N PHE A 209 8.19 4.94 2.19
CA PHE A 209 7.59 3.65 2.48
C PHE A 209 6.48 3.73 3.52
N VAL A 210 5.37 3.04 3.21
CA VAL A 210 4.20 2.86 4.07
C VAL A 210 3.91 1.36 4.20
N GLY A 211 3.96 0.83 5.41
CA GLY A 211 3.64 -0.56 5.72
C GLY A 211 2.36 -0.66 6.56
N ILE A 212 1.41 -1.45 6.09
CA ILE A 212 0.15 -1.76 6.79
C ILE A 212 0.15 -3.25 7.08
N GLY A 213 0.36 -3.60 8.33
CA GLY A 213 0.35 -4.99 8.79
C GLY A 213 -1.08 -5.48 9.08
N ARG A 214 -1.24 -6.79 9.24
CA ARG A 214 -2.52 -7.45 9.54
C ARG A 214 -3.18 -6.96 10.84
N GLN A 215 -2.37 -6.47 11.78
CA GLN A 215 -2.82 -5.88 13.05
C GLN A 215 -2.68 -4.36 13.03
N TYR A 216 -3.23 -3.74 12.00
CA TYR A 216 -3.12 -2.30 11.84
C TYR A 216 -3.97 -1.55 12.87
N THR A 217 -3.34 -0.68 13.66
CA THR A 217 -3.97 0.12 14.73
C THR A 217 -4.07 1.62 14.39
N GLY A 218 -4.01 1.98 13.11
CA GLY A 218 -4.09 3.37 12.66
C GLY A 218 -2.74 4.08 12.48
N THR A 219 -1.62 3.41 12.80
CA THR A 219 -0.27 3.96 12.58
C THR A 219 0.52 3.05 11.64
N PRO A 220 0.88 3.52 10.44
CA PRO A 220 1.64 2.72 9.48
C PRO A 220 3.09 2.54 9.89
N ASP A 221 3.70 1.43 9.48
CA ASP A 221 5.14 1.26 9.50
C ASP A 221 5.81 2.26 8.56
N THR A 222 6.93 2.80 8.99
CA THR A 222 7.79 3.65 8.17
C THR A 222 9.13 2.96 7.90
N LYS A 223 9.87 3.44 6.89
CA LYS A 223 11.23 2.94 6.62
C LYS A 223 12.11 3.03 7.86
N ALA A 224 12.15 4.18 8.54
CA ALA A 224 12.98 4.38 9.73
C ALA A 224 12.60 3.42 10.87
N GLY A 225 11.29 3.25 11.14
CA GLY A 225 10.81 2.32 12.16
C GLY A 225 11.20 0.88 11.86
N ARG A 226 11.07 0.43 10.59
CA ARG A 226 11.43 -0.93 10.19
C ARG A 226 12.94 -1.19 10.23
N VAL A 227 13.76 -0.22 9.81
CA VAL A 227 15.22 -0.31 9.93
C VAL A 227 15.63 -0.56 11.39
N GLY A 228 15.06 0.18 12.34
CA GLY A 228 15.30 -0.03 13.76
C GLY A 228 14.90 -1.43 14.26
N GLN A 229 13.78 -1.97 13.78
CA GLN A 229 13.32 -3.32 14.16
C GLN A 229 14.17 -4.44 13.55
N ILE A 230 14.56 -4.32 12.27
CA ILE A 230 15.34 -5.34 11.57
C ILE A 230 16.74 -5.49 12.18
N GLY A 231 17.35 -4.39 12.64
CA GLY A 231 18.67 -4.42 13.26
C GLY A 231 18.73 -5.12 14.63
N ILE A 232 17.59 -5.52 15.22
CA ILE A 232 17.55 -6.20 16.53
C ILE A 232 17.79 -7.69 16.33
N VAL A 233 19.04 -8.12 16.47
CA VAL A 233 19.50 -9.52 16.24
C VAL A 233 18.84 -10.54 17.21
N ALA A 234 18.36 -10.11 18.37
CA ALA A 234 17.69 -10.98 19.35
C ALA A 234 16.38 -11.58 18.84
N ASN A 235 15.78 -11.02 17.78
CA ASN A 235 14.50 -11.46 17.25
C ASN A 235 14.73 -12.46 16.12
N ARG A 236 14.50 -13.76 16.37
CA ARG A 236 14.42 -14.72 15.26
C ARG A 236 13.22 -14.39 14.37
N VAL A 237 13.48 -14.15 13.08
CA VAL A 237 12.42 -13.91 12.10
C VAL A 237 12.23 -15.16 11.25
N ILE A 238 11.04 -15.75 11.34
CA ILE A 238 10.60 -16.84 10.45
C ILE A 238 9.64 -16.23 9.45
N LEU A 239 10.01 -16.21 8.17
CA LEU A 239 9.15 -15.69 7.13
C LEU A 239 8.07 -16.70 6.76
N PRO A 240 6.81 -16.25 6.64
CA PRO A 240 5.73 -17.10 6.14
C PRO A 240 5.98 -17.52 4.69
N LYS A 241 5.72 -18.79 4.39
CA LYS A 241 5.84 -19.30 3.02
C LYS A 241 4.87 -18.58 2.10
N MET A 242 5.33 -18.16 0.94
CA MET A 242 4.47 -17.73 -0.15
C MET A 242 3.78 -18.96 -0.73
N LEU A 243 2.44 -18.95 -0.74
CA LEU A 243 1.62 -20.02 -1.33
C LEU A 243 1.33 -19.77 -2.81
N TRP A 244 1.17 -18.50 -3.15
CA TRP A 244 0.84 -18.02 -4.48
C TRP A 244 1.36 -16.58 -4.64
N GLY A 245 1.63 -16.19 -5.87
CA GLY A 245 2.00 -14.81 -6.19
C GLY A 245 1.81 -14.48 -7.66
N GLU A 246 1.60 -13.21 -7.95
CA GLU A 246 1.52 -12.67 -9.29
C GLU A 246 2.11 -11.26 -9.32
N ALA A 247 2.94 -10.98 -10.32
CA ALA A 247 3.57 -9.67 -10.50
C ALA A 247 3.10 -9.02 -11.80
N PHE A 248 2.77 -7.73 -11.71
CA PHE A 248 2.44 -6.88 -12.85
C PHE A 248 3.43 -5.70 -12.89
N VAL A 249 3.92 -5.38 -14.08
CA VAL A 249 4.85 -4.26 -14.30
C VAL A 249 4.24 -3.26 -15.27
N PHE A 250 4.36 -1.98 -14.93
CA PHE A 250 3.80 -0.84 -15.65
C PHE A 250 4.86 0.28 -15.74
N GLY A 251 5.75 0.18 -16.74
CA GLY A 251 6.89 1.09 -16.84
C GLY A 251 7.82 0.97 -15.63
N ASP A 252 8.01 2.08 -14.92
CA ASP A 252 8.85 2.16 -13.73
C ASP A 252 8.11 1.83 -12.42
N ALA A 253 6.91 1.27 -12.49
CA ALA A 253 6.17 0.83 -11.33
C ALA A 253 5.72 -0.63 -11.46
N ALA A 254 5.60 -1.32 -10.35
CA ALA A 254 5.15 -2.70 -10.30
C ALA A 254 4.34 -3.00 -9.05
N ILE A 255 3.52 -4.04 -9.14
CA ILE A 255 2.83 -4.61 -7.99
C ILE A 255 3.10 -6.13 -7.95
N LEU A 256 3.40 -6.63 -6.77
CA LEU A 256 3.41 -8.06 -6.44
C LEU A 256 2.26 -8.33 -5.47
N ILE A 257 1.32 -9.16 -5.89
CA ILE A 257 0.22 -9.66 -5.07
C ILE A 257 0.58 -11.08 -4.68
N ALA A 258 0.48 -11.44 -3.39
CA ALA A 258 0.85 -12.76 -2.93
C ALA A 258 0.01 -13.20 -1.73
N ASP A 259 -0.19 -14.51 -1.60
CA ASP A 259 -0.73 -15.12 -0.39
C ASP A 259 0.39 -15.82 0.36
N HIS A 260 0.46 -15.56 1.65
CA HIS A 260 1.44 -16.13 2.57
C HIS A 260 0.77 -16.94 3.66
N LYS A 261 1.44 -17.99 4.13
CA LYS A 261 0.98 -18.86 5.21
C LYS A 261 2.04 -18.97 6.31
N PRO A 262 1.85 -18.31 7.47
CA PRO A 262 2.61 -18.61 8.68
C PRO A 262 2.30 -20.04 9.15
N GLU A 263 3.19 -20.63 9.93
CA GLU A 263 3.02 -22.02 10.43
C GLU A 263 1.79 -22.15 11.33
N SER A 264 1.60 -21.21 12.25
CA SER A 264 0.58 -21.28 13.34
C SER A 264 -0.53 -20.23 13.22
N GLU A 265 -0.51 -19.38 12.21
CA GLU A 265 -1.52 -18.31 12.03
C GLU A 265 -2.29 -18.51 10.73
N PRO A 266 -3.46 -17.84 10.55
CA PRO A 266 -4.17 -17.82 9.27
C PRO A 266 -3.29 -17.32 8.12
N ALA A 267 -3.58 -17.75 6.92
CA ALA A 267 -2.99 -17.19 5.72
C ALA A 267 -3.35 -15.70 5.59
N TYR A 268 -2.56 -14.95 4.84
CA TYR A 268 -2.85 -13.56 4.56
C TYR A 268 -2.46 -13.20 3.13
N ARG A 269 -3.19 -12.27 2.56
CA ARG A 269 -2.86 -11.62 1.29
C ARG A 269 -2.04 -10.40 1.54
N VAL A 270 -1.07 -10.16 0.67
CA VAL A 270 -0.25 -8.95 0.69
C VAL A 270 -0.15 -8.37 -0.71
N ILE A 271 -0.31 -7.05 -0.80
CA ILE A 271 0.14 -6.28 -1.96
C ILE A 271 1.43 -5.57 -1.61
N ARG A 272 2.39 -5.62 -2.54
CA ARG A 272 3.66 -4.87 -2.47
C ARG A 272 3.80 -4.04 -3.74
N VAL A 273 3.88 -2.73 -3.57
CA VAL A 273 4.03 -1.82 -4.72
C VAL A 273 5.44 -1.29 -4.76
N TRP A 274 6.03 -1.39 -5.93
CA TRP A 274 7.44 -1.10 -6.21
C TRP A 274 7.57 0.03 -7.19
N VAL A 275 8.63 0.81 -7.08
CA VAL A 275 9.03 1.84 -8.04
C VAL A 275 10.48 1.63 -8.44
N ASN A 276 10.75 1.72 -9.74
CA ASN A 276 12.11 1.70 -10.29
C ASN A 276 12.64 3.13 -10.33
N ARG A 277 13.74 3.36 -9.64
CA ARG A 277 14.49 4.62 -9.69
C ARG A 277 15.93 4.32 -10.03
N ASP A 278 16.37 4.83 -11.16
CA ASP A 278 17.75 4.63 -11.65
C ASP A 278 18.16 3.15 -11.74
N GLY A 279 17.26 2.31 -12.27
CA GLY A 279 17.47 0.86 -12.41
C GLY A 279 17.32 0.05 -11.13
N ARG A 280 16.87 0.65 -10.06
CA ARG A 280 16.70 0.02 -8.74
C ARG A 280 15.23 -0.04 -8.33
N TRP A 281 14.71 -1.26 -8.17
CA TRP A 281 13.38 -1.47 -7.62
C TRP A 281 13.36 -1.24 -6.12
N GLN A 282 12.46 -0.33 -5.67
CA GLN A 282 12.27 0.03 -4.27
C GLN A 282 10.83 -0.18 -3.85
N LEU A 283 10.63 -0.89 -2.75
CA LEU A 283 9.32 -1.08 -2.14
C LEU A 283 8.85 0.23 -1.50
N PHE A 284 7.70 0.76 -1.92
CA PHE A 284 7.15 1.96 -1.31
C PHE A 284 5.81 1.75 -0.58
N HIS A 285 5.11 0.65 -0.88
CA HIS A 285 3.88 0.30 -0.16
C HIS A 285 3.78 -1.20 0.07
N ARG A 286 3.40 -1.59 1.28
CA ARG A 286 3.06 -2.96 1.65
C ARG A 286 1.77 -2.94 2.46
N GLN A 287 0.80 -3.76 2.09
CA GLN A 287 -0.44 -3.93 2.84
C GLN A 287 -0.81 -5.39 2.96
N GLU A 288 -1.15 -5.82 4.18
CA GLU A 288 -1.46 -7.19 4.52
C GLU A 288 -2.89 -7.31 5.03
N THR A 289 -3.60 -8.36 4.62
CA THR A 289 -4.97 -8.66 5.06
C THR A 289 -5.09 -10.14 5.41
N THR A 290 -5.52 -10.45 6.63
CA THR A 290 -5.73 -11.83 7.07
C THR A 290 -6.86 -12.47 6.27
N ILE A 291 -6.64 -13.69 5.74
CA ILE A 291 -7.65 -14.48 5.05
C ILE A 291 -8.40 -15.28 6.10
N GLN A 292 -9.68 -14.93 6.30
CA GLN A 292 -10.59 -15.65 7.18
C GLN A 292 -11.26 -16.79 6.39
N GLY A 293 -11.07 -18.03 6.85
CA GLY A 293 -11.59 -19.22 6.16
C GLY A 293 -10.57 -19.87 5.22
N PRO A 294 -11.00 -20.74 4.31
CA PRO A 294 -10.10 -21.41 3.36
C PRO A 294 -9.47 -20.37 2.43
N SER A 295 -8.16 -20.53 2.17
CA SER A 295 -7.45 -19.68 1.20
C SER A 295 -8.13 -19.80 -0.16
N PRO A 296 -8.29 -18.68 -0.90
CA PRO A 296 -8.88 -18.74 -2.24
C PRO A 296 -8.16 -19.77 -3.09
N ALA A 297 -8.94 -20.59 -3.83
CA ALA A 297 -8.35 -21.45 -4.85
C ALA A 297 -7.77 -20.57 -5.94
N HIS A 298 -6.46 -20.59 -6.10
CA HIS A 298 -5.80 -19.99 -7.24
C HIS A 298 -5.83 -21.02 -8.38
N ASP A 299 -6.35 -20.60 -9.55
CA ASP A 299 -6.24 -21.41 -10.75
C ASP A 299 -4.76 -21.75 -10.96
N LYS A 300 -4.42 -23.05 -10.99
CA LYS A 300 -3.05 -23.47 -11.23
C LYS A 300 -2.59 -22.83 -12.53
N GLN A 301 -1.61 -21.96 -12.45
CA GLN A 301 -0.97 -21.45 -13.66
C GLN A 301 -0.23 -22.62 -14.31
N ASN A 302 -0.86 -23.21 -15.33
CA ASN A 302 -0.22 -24.16 -16.26
C ASN A 302 0.64 -23.39 -17.26
#